data_fa26c06e361aa4b66c01b63e482f4b8d
#
_entry.id   fa26c06e361aa4b66c01b63e482f4b8d
#
_cell.length_a   1.000
_cell.length_b   1.000
_cell.length_c   1.000
_cell.angle_alpha   90.00
_cell.angle_beta   90.00
_cell.angle_gamma   90.00
#
_symmetry.space_group_name_H-M   'P 1'
#
loop_
_entity.id
_entity.type
_entity.pdbx_description
1 polymer ?
#
loop_
_entity_poly.entity_id
_entity_poly.type
_entity_poly.pdbx_seq_one_letter_code
_entity_poly.pdbx_strand_id
1 'polypeptide(L)'
;MAEADDELEELGLTGGLTRRDIIRRGVGGFLVLYGGALTKTAVAGVPKFRHQELKHSLRIIQWSHFVPAYDTWFDNVYTKKWGAKHDTNVSVDHINLAQLPARAKAEVAARSGHDIFGHLSPQAGLEDNVINHREIVEEVQHKVGKVGKVGRKSCYNPRTKKWHGFPENFVPDPVHYRRDLFHQVGVKSPNTWEDVLHAAPKLKAIGHPVGIGMSNELDSNMALIALLQCYGGFIQNAHARVTINSKGTRDALKFMKSLYKKGMTNEVFAWTASSNNQGYLAGRLSLALNAISIIRSAEDGNLPFAKGTRLLPIPKGPDRRLGLEHVMGVYTIWNFTSKAQQKLAKRFIADLEINYQAAFKHSKYYNFPAFPHAVHNYRQQLGADPHLPKGKYRILDTIARKYTANIGFPGYSNAAIDEIFNTFLIPQMFAEVAQGKMTPAEAARAAEGQMKPIFAKWRKRKKI
;
A
#
# COMPACT_ATOMS: atom_id res chain seq x y z
N MET A 1 10.40 -1.03 38.51
CA MET A 1 10.67 0.42 38.36
C MET A 1 12.15 0.75 38.56
N ALA A 2 12.95 -0.15 39.11
CA ALA A 2 14.42 -0.03 39.21
C ALA A 2 15.16 -0.55 37.97
N GLU A 3 14.59 -1.52 37.23
CA GLU A 3 15.23 -2.10 36.04
C GLU A 3 15.22 -1.20 34.79
N ALA A 4 14.36 -0.17 34.73
CA ALA A 4 14.31 0.76 33.61
C ALA A 4 15.29 1.94 33.74
N ASP A 5 15.82 2.17 34.91
CA ASP A 5 16.76 3.25 35.17
C ASP A 5 18.23 2.80 34.87
N ASP A 6 18.52 1.50 35.04
CA ASP A 6 19.84 0.92 34.73
C ASP A 6 20.13 0.82 33.23
N GLU A 7 19.10 0.61 32.35
CA GLU A 7 19.28 0.58 30.90
C GLU A 7 19.60 1.96 30.28
N LEU A 8 19.26 3.05 30.95
CA LEU A 8 19.53 4.42 30.46
C LEU A 8 20.94 4.91 30.85
N GLU A 9 21.54 4.34 31.85
CA GLU A 9 22.92 4.66 32.25
C GLU A 9 23.96 4.00 31.37
N GLU A 10 23.67 2.79 30.85
CA GLU A 10 24.52 2.08 29.88
C GLU A 10 24.60 2.74 28.50
N LEU A 11 23.62 3.60 28.16
CA LEU A 11 23.54 4.28 26.88
C LEU A 11 24.17 5.68 26.85
N GLY A 12 24.75 6.15 27.94
CA GLY A 12 25.49 7.43 28.01
C GLY A 12 24.63 8.67 27.80
N LEU A 13 23.34 8.63 28.13
CA LEU A 13 22.36 9.71 27.87
C LEU A 13 22.05 10.56 29.11
N THR A 14 22.93 10.62 30.11
CA THR A 14 22.77 11.47 31.30
C THR A 14 23.37 12.86 31.04
N GLY A 15 22.63 13.70 30.33
CA GLY A 15 22.97 15.12 30.10
C GLY A 15 21.71 15.97 29.97
N GLY A 16 21.11 16.34 31.13
CA GLY A 16 20.38 17.62 31.25
C GLY A 16 18.95 17.76 30.70
N LEU A 17 18.20 16.68 30.41
CA LEU A 17 16.78 16.79 30.05
C LEU A 17 15.89 16.12 31.10
N THR A 18 14.94 16.86 31.66
CA THR A 18 13.98 16.31 32.65
C THR A 18 12.81 15.62 31.95
N ARG A 19 12.13 14.66 32.63
CA ARG A 19 10.90 13.99 32.13
C ARG A 19 9.83 14.98 31.64
N ARG A 20 9.78 16.18 32.15
CA ARG A 20 8.86 17.25 31.74
C ARG A 20 9.19 17.82 30.36
N ASP A 21 10.45 17.84 29.99
CA ASP A 21 10.89 18.38 28.69
C ASP A 21 10.60 17.42 27.56
N ILE A 22 10.60 16.11 27.83
CA ILE A 22 10.25 15.05 26.85
C ILE A 22 8.74 15.05 26.57
N ILE A 23 7.91 15.25 27.61
CA ILE A 23 6.43 15.26 27.46
C ILE A 23 5.93 16.52 26.77
N ARG A 24 6.60 17.66 26.95
CA ARG A 24 6.22 18.93 26.31
C ARG A 24 6.56 19.01 24.82
N ARG A 25 7.44 18.17 24.32
CA ARG A 25 7.88 18.20 22.90
C ARG A 25 7.16 17.24 21.99
N GLY A 26 6.12 16.54 22.45
CA GLY A 26 5.11 15.83 21.64
C GLY A 26 5.65 15.17 20.36
N VAL A 27 6.64 14.28 20.47
CA VAL A 27 7.20 13.62 19.30
C VAL A 27 6.90 12.13 19.37
N GLY A 28 5.81 11.73 18.72
CA GLY A 28 5.64 10.36 18.26
C GLY A 28 6.46 10.18 16.97
N GLY A 29 7.73 9.88 17.09
CA GLY A 29 8.58 9.56 15.95
C GLY A 29 9.54 8.44 16.32
N PHE A 30 9.48 7.33 15.62
CA PHE A 30 10.49 6.28 15.69
C PHE A 30 11.84 6.83 15.26
N LEU A 31 12.77 7.00 16.19
CA LEU A 31 14.16 7.33 15.90
C LEU A 31 14.88 6.05 15.48
N VAL A 32 15.25 5.96 14.21
CA VAL A 32 16.29 5.03 13.76
C VAL A 32 17.62 5.75 13.94
N LEU A 33 18.37 5.39 14.98
CA LEU A 33 19.72 5.90 15.21
C LEU A 33 20.69 5.20 14.25
N TYR A 34 21.12 5.93 13.21
CA TYR A 34 22.39 5.64 12.52
C TYR A 34 23.40 6.71 12.92
N GLY A 35 24.51 6.28 13.51
CA GLY A 35 25.63 7.13 13.85
C GLY A 35 26.29 7.70 12.59
N GLY A 36 26.19 9.01 12.43
CA GLY A 36 26.89 9.79 11.41
C GLY A 36 27.03 11.23 11.88
N ALA A 37 28.25 11.76 11.83
CA ALA A 37 28.64 13.07 12.33
C ALA A 37 27.78 14.21 11.76
N LEU A 38 27.25 15.06 12.66
CA LEU A 38 26.55 16.29 12.34
C LEU A 38 27.55 17.35 11.82
N THR A 39 27.59 17.55 10.53
CA THR A 39 28.17 18.77 9.97
C THR A 39 27.14 19.89 10.03
N LYS A 40 27.46 20.96 10.74
CA LYS A 40 26.66 22.20 10.77
C LYS A 40 26.67 22.85 9.39
N THR A 41 25.62 22.66 8.61
CA THR A 41 25.37 23.49 7.44
C THR A 41 24.51 24.67 7.87
N ALA A 42 25.00 25.88 7.68
CA ALA A 42 24.27 27.10 7.96
C ALA A 42 23.03 27.17 7.05
N VAL A 43 21.84 27.19 7.66
CA VAL A 43 20.58 27.42 6.94
C VAL A 43 20.49 28.93 6.63
N ALA A 44 20.72 29.24 5.37
CA ALA A 44 20.48 30.61 4.86
C ALA A 44 18.96 30.89 4.93
N GLY A 45 18.63 32.02 5.51
CA GLY A 45 17.37 32.73 5.66
C GLY A 45 16.07 32.03 5.22
N VAL A 46 15.32 31.52 6.19
CA VAL A 46 13.90 31.21 5.98
C VAL A 46 13.17 32.54 5.75
N PRO A 47 12.47 32.76 4.63
CA PRO A 47 11.66 33.95 4.45
C PRO A 47 10.66 34.07 5.59
N LYS A 48 10.64 35.16 6.33
CA LYS A 48 9.59 35.48 7.29
C LYS A 48 8.29 35.67 6.52
N PHE A 49 7.50 34.63 6.39
CA PHE A 49 6.12 34.79 5.93
C PHE A 49 5.37 35.62 6.98
N ARG A 50 4.83 36.78 6.57
CA ARG A 50 3.82 37.49 7.36
C ARG A 50 2.72 36.52 7.69
N HIS A 51 2.35 36.40 8.97
CA HIS A 51 1.15 35.70 9.41
C HIS A 51 -0.07 36.44 8.84
N GLN A 52 -0.45 36.07 7.63
CA GLN A 52 -1.75 36.43 7.10
C GLN A 52 -2.73 35.40 7.69
N GLU A 53 -3.71 35.83 8.48
CA GLU A 53 -4.78 34.93 8.94
C GLU A 53 -5.52 34.44 7.69
N LEU A 54 -5.34 33.17 7.35
CA LEU A 54 -5.99 32.54 6.21
C LEU A 54 -7.47 32.31 6.57
N LYS A 55 -8.39 32.65 5.64
CA LYS A 55 -9.84 32.63 5.89
C LYS A 55 -10.45 31.26 6.03
N HIS A 56 -9.79 30.24 5.46
CA HIS A 56 -10.30 28.89 5.42
C HIS A 56 -9.32 27.92 6.07
N SER A 57 -9.84 26.75 6.48
CA SER A 57 -9.04 25.61 6.93
C SER A 57 -9.43 24.37 6.17
N LEU A 58 -8.47 23.49 5.90
CA LEU A 58 -8.68 22.17 5.30
C LEU A 58 -7.85 21.15 6.08
N ARG A 59 -8.51 20.15 6.65
CA ARG A 59 -7.88 19.09 7.44
C ARG A 59 -7.84 17.80 6.65
N ILE A 60 -6.65 17.25 6.48
CA ILE A 60 -6.39 16.03 5.74
C ILE A 60 -5.83 15.00 6.71
N ILE A 61 -6.28 13.75 6.65
CA ILE A 61 -5.62 12.63 7.29
C ILE A 61 -5.15 11.64 6.24
N GLN A 62 -3.94 11.15 6.41
CA GLN A 62 -3.38 10.09 5.58
C GLN A 62 -2.35 9.26 6.37
N TRP A 63 -1.83 8.21 5.75
CA TRP A 63 -0.78 7.40 6.35
C TRP A 63 0.59 8.09 6.29
N SER A 64 1.52 7.68 7.18
CA SER A 64 2.93 8.04 7.05
C SER A 64 3.54 7.24 5.91
N HIS A 65 3.95 7.92 4.85
CA HIS A 65 4.35 7.30 3.59
C HIS A 65 5.69 6.55 3.71
N PHE A 66 5.78 5.34 3.15
CA PHE A 66 7.02 4.55 3.16
C PHE A 66 8.15 5.12 2.30
N VAL A 67 7.89 6.18 1.54
CA VAL A 67 8.90 7.04 0.91
C VAL A 67 8.78 8.42 1.54
N PRO A 68 9.55 8.75 2.60
CA PRO A 68 9.37 9.97 3.40
C PRO A 68 9.52 11.28 2.61
N ALA A 69 10.21 11.24 1.48
CA ALA A 69 10.34 12.39 0.57
C ALA A 69 8.98 12.86 0.02
N TYR A 70 7.98 11.96 -0.07
CA TYR A 70 6.63 12.32 -0.46
C TYR A 70 5.95 13.17 0.61
N ASP A 71 5.93 12.72 1.87
CA ASP A 71 5.32 13.48 2.98
C ASP A 71 6.01 14.84 3.15
N THR A 72 7.34 14.87 3.11
CA THR A 72 8.11 16.13 3.19
C THR A 72 7.68 17.12 2.11
N TRP A 73 7.53 16.66 0.87
CA TRP A 73 7.07 17.51 -0.23
C TRP A 73 5.59 17.90 -0.07
N PHE A 74 4.74 16.94 0.25
CA PHE A 74 3.30 17.16 0.37
C PHE A 74 3.00 18.20 1.45
N ASP A 75 3.55 18.01 2.67
CA ASP A 75 3.26 18.86 3.83
C ASP A 75 3.91 20.24 3.74
N ASN A 76 5.17 20.31 3.29
CA ASN A 76 5.95 21.53 3.40
C ASN A 76 6.01 22.34 2.09
N VAL A 77 5.65 21.74 0.97
CA VAL A 77 5.69 22.41 -0.33
C VAL A 77 4.31 22.49 -0.97
N TYR A 78 3.67 21.34 -1.24
CA TYR A 78 2.43 21.34 -1.99
C TYR A 78 1.29 22.00 -1.21
N THR A 79 1.00 21.53 0.01
CA THR A 79 -0.10 22.07 0.83
C THR A 79 0.08 23.54 1.15
N LYS A 80 1.33 23.97 1.39
CA LYS A 80 1.62 25.41 1.69
C LYS A 80 1.40 26.29 0.46
N LYS A 81 1.86 25.85 -0.72
CA LYS A 81 1.65 26.62 -1.97
C LYS A 81 0.18 26.65 -2.36
N TRP A 82 -0.51 25.51 -2.24
CA TRP A 82 -1.93 25.44 -2.53
C TRP A 82 -2.74 26.29 -1.55
N GLY A 83 -2.43 26.19 -0.26
CA GLY A 83 -3.07 26.94 0.80
C GLY A 83 -2.92 28.47 0.62
N ALA A 84 -1.72 28.94 0.32
CA ALA A 84 -1.47 30.34 0.03
C ALA A 84 -2.28 30.86 -1.20
N LYS A 85 -2.37 30.02 -2.26
CA LYS A 85 -3.15 30.34 -3.47
C LYS A 85 -4.64 30.42 -3.21
N HIS A 86 -5.17 29.66 -2.26
CA HIS A 86 -6.60 29.50 -1.99
C HIS A 86 -7.04 30.09 -0.64
N ASP A 87 -6.20 30.94 -0.02
CA ASP A 87 -6.47 31.57 1.28
C ASP A 87 -6.91 30.56 2.35
N THR A 88 -6.21 29.41 2.39
CA THR A 88 -6.58 28.23 3.17
C THR A 88 -5.41 27.69 3.99
N ASN A 89 -5.60 27.54 5.29
CA ASN A 89 -4.67 26.80 6.13
C ASN A 89 -4.89 25.29 5.97
N VAL A 90 -3.95 24.59 5.34
CA VAL A 90 -4.00 23.14 5.16
C VAL A 90 -3.17 22.46 6.23
N SER A 91 -3.79 21.58 7.02
CA SER A 91 -3.13 20.70 7.98
C SER A 91 -3.25 19.24 7.55
N VAL A 92 -2.19 18.46 7.76
CA VAL A 92 -2.12 17.04 7.43
C VAL A 92 -1.77 16.26 8.67
N ASP A 93 -2.64 15.33 9.04
CA ASP A 93 -2.39 14.37 10.12
C ASP A 93 -1.91 13.05 9.51
N HIS A 94 -0.72 12.61 9.92
CA HIS A 94 -0.16 11.32 9.52
C HIS A 94 -0.35 10.28 10.60
N ILE A 95 -0.88 9.11 10.24
CA ILE A 95 -1.03 7.98 11.17
C ILE A 95 -0.44 6.70 10.56
N ASN A 96 -0.21 5.71 11.42
CA ASN A 96 0.20 4.39 10.94
C ASN A 96 -0.89 3.79 10.05
N LEU A 97 -0.50 3.20 8.94
CA LEU A 97 -1.41 2.61 7.95
C LEU A 97 -2.42 1.61 8.54
N ALA A 98 -2.02 0.83 9.55
CA ALA A 98 -2.89 -0.15 10.21
C ALA A 98 -4.02 0.52 11.01
N GLN A 99 -3.90 1.79 11.36
CA GLN A 99 -4.90 2.55 12.14
C GLN A 99 -5.97 3.20 11.23
N LEU A 100 -5.71 3.37 9.93
CA LEU A 100 -6.63 4.06 9.01
C LEU A 100 -8.05 3.48 9.02
N PRO A 101 -8.27 2.14 8.92
CA PRO A 101 -9.63 1.60 8.91
C PRO A 101 -10.41 1.86 10.21
N ALA A 102 -9.75 1.77 11.36
CA ALA A 102 -10.36 2.05 12.66
C ALA A 102 -10.69 3.54 12.81
N ARG A 103 -9.76 4.42 12.38
CA ARG A 103 -9.96 5.87 12.39
C ARG A 103 -11.11 6.28 11.50
N ALA A 104 -11.23 5.75 10.29
CA ALA A 104 -12.33 6.04 9.38
C ALA A 104 -13.68 5.66 10.00
N LYS A 105 -13.78 4.48 10.63
CA LYS A 105 -14.98 4.04 11.35
C LYS A 105 -15.33 4.97 12.51
N ALA A 106 -14.32 5.43 13.27
CA ALA A 106 -14.52 6.36 14.38
C ALA A 106 -15.06 7.72 13.91
N GLU A 107 -14.52 8.29 12.82
CA GLU A 107 -15.02 9.55 12.26
C GLU A 107 -16.45 9.42 11.72
N VAL A 108 -16.77 8.30 11.07
CA VAL A 108 -18.14 8.00 10.62
C VAL A 108 -19.10 7.88 11.81
N ALA A 109 -18.73 7.20 12.87
CA ALA A 109 -19.54 7.04 14.07
C ALA A 109 -19.77 8.38 14.79
N ALA A 110 -18.72 9.20 14.90
CA ALA A 110 -18.79 10.53 15.50
C ALA A 110 -19.48 11.58 14.60
N ARG A 111 -19.67 11.29 13.29
CA ARG A 111 -20.08 12.25 12.26
C ARG A 111 -19.26 13.54 12.29
N SER A 112 -17.97 13.40 12.58
CA SER A 112 -17.00 14.48 12.72
C SER A 112 -15.60 13.96 12.45
N GLY A 113 -14.73 14.76 11.84
CA GLY A 113 -13.37 14.36 11.55
C GLY A 113 -12.70 15.28 10.53
N HIS A 114 -11.87 14.68 9.67
CA HIS A 114 -11.12 15.39 8.64
C HIS A 114 -12.03 15.72 7.43
N ASP A 115 -11.62 16.72 6.68
CA ASP A 115 -12.33 17.14 5.47
C ASP A 115 -12.02 16.22 4.29
N ILE A 116 -10.78 15.70 4.26
CA ILE A 116 -10.30 14.69 3.32
C ILE A 116 -9.71 13.53 4.11
N PHE A 117 -10.13 12.31 3.80
CA PHE A 117 -9.59 11.09 4.38
C PHE A 117 -8.87 10.26 3.31
N GLY A 118 -7.57 10.03 3.49
CA GLY A 118 -6.74 9.19 2.64
C GLY A 118 -6.78 7.72 3.09
N HIS A 119 -7.18 6.83 2.18
CA HIS A 119 -7.22 5.38 2.39
C HIS A 119 -6.18 4.68 1.52
N LEU A 120 -5.82 3.44 1.88
CA LEU A 120 -4.87 2.59 1.14
C LEU A 120 -5.53 1.40 0.44
N SER A 121 -6.86 1.33 0.49
CA SER A 121 -7.67 0.35 -0.21
C SER A 121 -9.03 0.95 -0.57
N PRO A 122 -9.75 0.38 -1.54
CA PRO A 122 -11.10 0.82 -1.86
C PRO A 122 -12.04 0.70 -0.65
N GLN A 123 -12.82 1.75 -0.38
CA GLN A 123 -13.69 1.83 0.80
C GLN A 123 -15.17 1.74 0.40
N ALA A 124 -15.51 0.73 -0.39
CA ALA A 124 -16.88 0.54 -0.89
C ALA A 124 -17.92 0.31 0.22
N GLY A 125 -17.51 -0.21 1.36
CA GLY A 125 -18.34 -0.37 2.55
C GLY A 125 -18.78 0.95 3.19
N LEU A 126 -18.05 2.03 2.95
CA LEU A 126 -18.34 3.38 3.44
C LEU A 126 -19.18 4.23 2.47
N GLU A 127 -19.68 3.65 1.37
CA GLU A 127 -20.38 4.38 0.31
C GLU A 127 -21.53 5.27 0.80
N ASP A 128 -22.23 4.88 1.88
CA ASP A 128 -23.34 5.67 2.45
C ASP A 128 -22.87 6.87 3.27
N ASN A 129 -21.59 6.91 3.66
CA ASN A 129 -21.02 7.91 4.54
C ASN A 129 -20.20 8.98 3.80
N VAL A 130 -20.01 8.82 2.51
CA VAL A 130 -19.21 9.73 1.68
C VAL A 130 -20.08 10.42 0.62
N ILE A 131 -19.59 11.53 0.08
CA ILE A 131 -20.22 12.16 -1.09
C ILE A 131 -20.11 11.27 -2.33
N ASN A 132 -20.79 11.60 -3.43
CA ASN A 132 -20.46 11.05 -4.73
C ASN A 132 -19.30 11.87 -5.33
N HIS A 133 -18.14 11.24 -5.53
CA HIS A 133 -16.97 11.90 -6.07
C HIS A 133 -16.99 12.07 -7.59
N ARG A 134 -18.14 11.81 -8.24
CA ARG A 134 -18.31 11.90 -9.70
C ARG A 134 -17.81 13.24 -10.26
N GLU A 135 -18.22 14.34 -9.66
CA GLU A 135 -17.89 15.70 -10.10
C GLU A 135 -16.37 15.91 -10.19
N ILE A 136 -15.61 15.46 -9.17
CA ILE A 136 -14.15 15.57 -9.16
C ILE A 136 -13.54 14.68 -10.24
N VAL A 137 -14.04 13.45 -10.38
CA VAL A 137 -13.55 12.50 -11.39
C VAL A 137 -13.77 13.04 -12.79
N GLU A 138 -14.97 13.61 -13.07
CA GLU A 138 -15.30 14.18 -14.39
C GLU A 138 -14.47 15.45 -14.67
N GLU A 139 -14.27 16.33 -13.68
CA GLU A 139 -13.40 17.51 -13.82
C GLU A 139 -11.96 17.09 -14.18
N VAL A 140 -11.38 16.16 -13.44
CA VAL A 140 -10.02 15.68 -13.69
C VAL A 140 -9.93 14.98 -15.05
N GLN A 141 -10.90 14.14 -15.40
CA GLN A 141 -10.93 13.49 -16.72
C GLN A 141 -10.97 14.49 -17.89
N HIS A 142 -11.68 15.58 -17.72
CA HIS A 142 -11.74 16.64 -18.73
C HIS A 142 -10.37 17.32 -18.92
N LYS A 143 -9.57 17.44 -17.86
CA LYS A 143 -8.27 18.14 -17.88
C LYS A 143 -7.11 17.24 -18.30
N VAL A 144 -7.06 16.00 -17.80
CA VAL A 144 -5.90 15.10 -17.97
C VAL A 144 -6.24 13.77 -18.64
N GLY A 145 -7.49 13.54 -19.05
CA GLY A 145 -7.91 12.29 -19.68
C GLY A 145 -8.51 11.27 -18.73
N LYS A 146 -8.97 10.15 -19.30
CA LYS A 146 -9.76 9.14 -18.57
C LYS A 146 -9.00 8.48 -17.42
N VAL A 147 -9.73 8.21 -16.33
CA VAL A 147 -9.25 7.36 -15.25
C VAL A 147 -8.89 5.96 -15.77
N GLY A 148 -7.81 5.41 -15.26
CA GLY A 148 -7.35 4.06 -15.57
C GLY A 148 -8.32 2.97 -15.13
N LYS A 149 -8.20 1.78 -15.72
CA LYS A 149 -9.07 0.63 -15.42
C LYS A 149 -9.01 0.22 -13.95
N VAL A 150 -7.81 0.24 -13.35
CA VAL A 150 -7.60 -0.11 -11.94
C VAL A 150 -8.38 0.86 -11.05
N GLY A 151 -8.15 2.17 -11.14
CA GLY A 151 -8.84 3.18 -10.35
C GLY A 151 -10.35 3.14 -10.51
N ARG A 152 -10.84 2.97 -11.76
CA ARG A 152 -12.28 2.85 -12.00
C ARG A 152 -12.88 1.60 -11.33
N LYS A 153 -12.24 0.44 -11.46
CA LYS A 153 -12.75 -0.80 -10.87
C LYS A 153 -12.64 -0.82 -9.35
N SER A 154 -11.74 -0.04 -8.80
CA SER A 154 -11.55 0.09 -7.35
C SER A 154 -12.53 1.06 -6.70
N CYS A 155 -12.86 2.19 -7.33
CA CYS A 155 -13.59 3.29 -6.66
C CYS A 155 -15.01 3.55 -7.19
N TYR A 156 -15.44 2.90 -8.27
CA TYR A 156 -16.77 3.07 -8.84
C TYR A 156 -17.68 1.89 -8.57
N ASN A 157 -18.89 2.15 -8.05
CA ASN A 157 -19.93 1.14 -7.91
C ASN A 157 -20.86 1.16 -9.13
N PRO A 158 -20.84 0.16 -10.01
CA PRO A 158 -21.67 0.14 -11.22
C PRO A 158 -23.17 -0.01 -10.91
N ARG A 159 -23.56 -0.58 -9.76
CA ARG A 159 -24.94 -0.76 -9.36
C ARG A 159 -25.60 0.54 -8.91
N THR A 160 -24.93 1.28 -8.01
CA THR A 160 -25.42 2.56 -7.49
C THR A 160 -25.03 3.75 -8.37
N LYS A 161 -24.15 3.52 -9.37
CA LYS A 161 -23.55 4.53 -10.24
C LYS A 161 -22.82 5.63 -9.46
N LYS A 162 -22.26 5.29 -8.29
CA LYS A 162 -21.57 6.21 -7.39
C LYS A 162 -20.07 5.96 -7.41
N TRP A 163 -19.29 7.03 -7.44
CA TRP A 163 -17.89 6.99 -7.06
C TRP A 163 -17.81 7.12 -5.55
N HIS A 164 -17.55 6.01 -4.85
CA HIS A 164 -17.47 5.97 -3.39
C HIS A 164 -16.13 6.48 -2.83
N GLY A 165 -15.20 6.82 -3.68
CA GLY A 165 -13.94 7.49 -3.39
C GLY A 165 -13.35 8.06 -4.66
N PHE A 166 -12.43 9.00 -4.53
CA PHE A 166 -11.62 9.51 -5.63
C PHE A 166 -10.34 8.67 -5.73
N PRO A 167 -10.10 7.98 -6.85
CA PRO A 167 -8.86 7.23 -7.06
C PRO A 167 -7.73 8.22 -7.35
N GLU A 168 -6.81 8.40 -6.41
CA GLU A 168 -5.67 9.28 -6.56
C GLU A 168 -4.51 8.55 -7.24
N ASN A 169 -4.09 7.42 -6.68
CA ASN A 169 -3.00 6.62 -7.20
C ASN A 169 -3.24 5.13 -7.01
N PHE A 170 -2.42 4.32 -7.64
CA PHE A 170 -2.25 2.94 -7.27
C PHE A 170 -0.77 2.59 -7.25
N VAL A 171 -0.41 1.55 -6.53
CA VAL A 171 0.98 1.12 -6.40
C VAL A 171 1.15 -0.22 -7.11
N PRO A 172 2.01 -0.30 -8.14
CA PRO A 172 2.39 -1.59 -8.72
C PRO A 172 3.10 -2.47 -7.70
N ASP A 173 2.85 -3.78 -7.73
CA ASP A 173 3.40 -4.76 -6.79
C ASP A 173 4.44 -5.66 -7.47
N PRO A 174 5.71 -5.24 -7.57
CA PRO A 174 6.77 -6.07 -8.12
C PRO A 174 7.27 -7.11 -7.12
N VAL A 175 7.84 -8.18 -7.63
CA VAL A 175 8.73 -9.05 -6.86
C VAL A 175 10.09 -8.39 -6.76
N HIS A 176 10.59 -8.25 -5.53
CA HIS A 176 11.99 -7.97 -5.23
C HIS A 176 12.72 -9.29 -5.02
N TYR A 177 13.83 -9.52 -5.71
CA TYR A 177 14.64 -10.70 -5.46
C TYR A 177 16.13 -10.39 -5.48
N ARG A 178 16.87 -11.10 -4.66
CA ARG A 178 18.33 -11.08 -4.55
C ARG A 178 18.92 -11.92 -5.67
N ARG A 179 19.25 -11.27 -6.81
CA ARG A 179 19.79 -11.95 -7.98
C ARG A 179 21.05 -12.76 -7.64
N ASP A 180 21.90 -12.24 -6.80
CA ASP A 180 23.12 -12.90 -6.31
C ASP A 180 22.80 -14.23 -5.62
N LEU A 181 21.85 -14.25 -4.67
CA LEU A 181 21.44 -15.46 -3.96
C LEU A 181 20.77 -16.48 -4.88
N PHE A 182 19.92 -16.02 -5.80
CA PHE A 182 19.29 -16.90 -6.77
C PHE A 182 20.32 -17.56 -7.71
N HIS A 183 21.33 -16.80 -8.17
CA HIS A 183 22.42 -17.35 -8.97
C HIS A 183 23.24 -18.36 -8.17
N GLN A 184 23.54 -18.08 -6.90
CA GLN A 184 24.28 -18.98 -6.02
C GLN A 184 23.60 -20.35 -5.90
N VAL A 185 22.27 -20.41 -5.95
CA VAL A 185 21.51 -21.67 -5.89
C VAL A 185 21.15 -22.25 -7.26
N GLY A 186 21.71 -21.69 -8.34
CA GLY A 186 21.56 -22.20 -9.71
C GLY A 186 20.25 -21.79 -10.41
N VAL A 187 19.56 -20.72 -9.93
CA VAL A 187 18.35 -20.19 -10.55
C VAL A 187 18.62 -18.79 -11.09
N LYS A 188 18.42 -18.58 -12.39
CA LYS A 188 18.71 -17.29 -13.03
C LYS A 188 17.73 -16.19 -12.63
N SER A 189 16.44 -16.52 -12.60
CA SER A 189 15.36 -15.56 -12.33
C SER A 189 14.08 -16.29 -11.90
N PRO A 190 13.35 -15.85 -10.85
CA PRO A 190 12.07 -16.43 -10.42
C PRO A 190 10.92 -15.97 -11.31
N ASN A 191 10.91 -16.39 -12.57
CA ASN A 191 9.93 -15.95 -13.56
C ASN A 191 8.54 -16.61 -13.36
N THR A 192 8.54 -17.82 -12.81
CA THR A 192 7.32 -18.57 -12.44
C THR A 192 7.29 -18.87 -10.96
N TRP A 193 6.11 -19.15 -10.41
CA TRP A 193 5.98 -19.63 -9.03
C TRP A 193 6.70 -20.95 -8.80
N GLU A 194 6.82 -21.79 -9.85
CA GLU A 194 7.58 -23.02 -9.79
C GLU A 194 9.09 -22.77 -9.66
N ASP A 195 9.65 -21.74 -10.35
CA ASP A 195 11.03 -21.32 -10.16
C ASP A 195 11.29 -20.89 -8.71
N VAL A 196 10.33 -20.15 -8.11
CA VAL A 196 10.40 -19.75 -6.69
C VAL A 196 10.41 -20.98 -5.79
N LEU A 197 9.50 -21.94 -6.00
CA LEU A 197 9.41 -23.16 -5.21
C LEU A 197 10.67 -24.03 -5.35
N HIS A 198 11.25 -24.11 -6.55
CA HIS A 198 12.50 -24.83 -6.80
C HIS A 198 13.70 -24.21 -6.07
N ALA A 199 13.80 -22.88 -6.06
CA ALA A 199 14.87 -22.15 -5.39
C ALA A 199 14.71 -22.14 -3.85
N ALA A 200 13.48 -22.10 -3.36
CA ALA A 200 13.15 -21.80 -1.97
C ALA A 200 13.88 -22.69 -0.92
N PRO A 201 13.95 -24.03 -1.04
CA PRO A 201 14.66 -24.85 -0.06
C PRO A 201 16.17 -24.56 -0.03
N LYS A 202 16.78 -24.32 -1.19
CA LYS A 202 18.19 -23.99 -1.30
C LYS A 202 18.51 -22.61 -0.71
N LEU A 203 17.66 -21.63 -0.98
CA LEU A 203 17.76 -20.28 -0.42
C LEU A 203 17.61 -20.29 1.10
N LYS A 204 16.66 -21.06 1.62
CA LYS A 204 16.48 -21.24 3.06
C LYS A 204 17.70 -21.93 3.70
N ALA A 205 18.29 -22.93 3.05
CA ALA A 205 19.47 -23.65 3.53
C ALA A 205 20.70 -22.74 3.68
N ILE A 206 20.82 -21.69 2.86
CA ILE A 206 21.89 -20.67 2.98
C ILE A 206 21.48 -19.46 3.85
N GLY A 207 20.38 -19.57 4.63
CA GLY A 207 19.95 -18.54 5.58
C GLY A 207 19.10 -17.41 5.01
N HIS A 208 18.65 -17.53 3.74
CA HIS A 208 17.88 -16.48 3.06
C HIS A 208 16.50 -17.01 2.57
N PRO A 209 15.55 -17.29 3.47
CA PRO A 209 14.23 -17.77 3.09
C PRO A 209 13.47 -16.81 2.19
N VAL A 210 12.41 -17.32 1.52
CA VAL A 210 11.42 -16.53 0.80
C VAL A 210 10.52 -15.81 1.81
N GLY A 211 10.21 -14.54 1.56
CA GLY A 211 9.39 -13.71 2.44
C GLY A 211 8.02 -13.35 1.86
N ILE A 212 6.99 -14.12 2.20
CA ILE A 212 5.59 -13.81 1.89
C ILE A 212 4.78 -13.94 3.19
N GLY A 213 4.13 -12.86 3.62
CA GLY A 213 3.32 -12.84 4.84
C GLY A 213 2.06 -13.68 4.73
N MET A 214 1.65 -14.26 5.86
CA MET A 214 0.36 -14.97 6.04
C MET A 214 -0.28 -14.57 7.36
N SER A 215 -0.26 -13.28 7.67
CA SER A 215 -0.82 -12.67 8.89
C SER A 215 -1.94 -11.68 8.54
N ASN A 216 -2.61 -11.15 9.55
CA ASN A 216 -3.70 -10.20 9.38
C ASN A 216 -3.16 -8.79 9.12
N GLU A 217 -2.55 -8.58 7.96
CA GLU A 217 -1.98 -7.32 7.55
C GLU A 217 -2.08 -7.10 6.03
N LEU A 218 -1.82 -5.88 5.57
CA LEU A 218 -2.09 -5.42 4.22
C LEU A 218 -1.32 -6.23 3.15
N ASP A 219 -0.01 -6.38 3.32
CA ASP A 219 0.87 -7.02 2.31
C ASP A 219 0.56 -8.50 2.15
N SER A 220 0.18 -9.20 3.25
CA SER A 220 -0.30 -10.57 3.19
C SER A 220 -1.58 -10.68 2.35
N ASN A 221 -2.54 -9.76 2.51
CA ASN A 221 -3.73 -9.73 1.66
C ASN A 221 -3.35 -9.58 0.19
N MET A 222 -2.50 -8.61 -0.15
CA MET A 222 -2.13 -8.31 -1.52
C MET A 222 -1.39 -9.48 -2.17
N ALA A 223 -0.35 -10.00 -1.52
CA ALA A 223 0.44 -11.11 -2.03
C ALA A 223 -0.37 -12.39 -2.24
N LEU A 224 -1.24 -12.72 -1.27
CA LEU A 224 -2.01 -13.97 -1.30
C LEU A 224 -3.21 -13.92 -2.27
N ILE A 225 -3.87 -12.76 -2.42
CA ILE A 225 -4.89 -12.58 -3.45
C ILE A 225 -4.24 -12.63 -4.84
N ALA A 226 -3.07 -12.03 -5.02
CA ALA A 226 -2.33 -12.08 -6.28
C ALA A 226 -1.91 -13.53 -6.63
N LEU A 227 -1.38 -14.28 -5.67
CA LEU A 227 -1.06 -15.68 -5.85
C LEU A 227 -2.31 -16.50 -6.23
N LEU A 228 -3.42 -16.29 -5.50
CA LEU A 228 -4.70 -16.93 -5.77
C LEU A 228 -5.12 -16.75 -7.24
N GLN A 229 -5.03 -15.50 -7.74
CA GLN A 229 -5.37 -15.17 -9.11
C GLN A 229 -4.42 -15.81 -10.14
N CYS A 230 -3.14 -15.96 -9.81
CA CYS A 230 -2.17 -16.66 -10.65
C CYS A 230 -2.52 -18.15 -10.86
N TYR A 231 -3.26 -18.74 -9.93
CA TYR A 231 -3.75 -20.12 -9.99
C TYR A 231 -5.20 -20.25 -10.50
N GLY A 232 -5.82 -19.15 -10.93
CA GLY A 232 -7.22 -19.15 -11.40
C GLY A 232 -8.25 -19.24 -10.28
N GLY A 233 -7.85 -18.92 -9.03
CA GLY A 233 -8.77 -18.75 -7.91
C GLY A 233 -9.19 -17.29 -7.78
N PHE A 234 -10.47 -17.06 -7.43
CA PHE A 234 -11.02 -15.71 -7.27
C PHE A 234 -12.00 -15.66 -6.12
N ILE A 235 -12.05 -14.53 -5.41
CA ILE A 235 -13.04 -14.29 -4.35
C ILE A 235 -14.44 -14.25 -4.97
N GLN A 236 -14.56 -13.56 -6.11
CA GLN A 236 -15.81 -13.39 -6.84
C GLN A 236 -15.61 -13.51 -8.35
N ASN A 237 -16.69 -13.72 -9.08
CA ASN A 237 -16.69 -13.55 -10.54
C ASN A 237 -17.04 -12.10 -10.95
N ALA A 238 -17.11 -11.83 -12.27
CA ALA A 238 -17.45 -10.52 -12.82
C ALA A 238 -18.84 -9.99 -12.39
N HIS A 239 -19.73 -10.89 -11.97
CA HIS A 239 -21.11 -10.58 -11.55
C HIS A 239 -21.28 -10.56 -10.02
N ALA A 240 -20.19 -10.37 -9.27
CA ALA A 240 -20.18 -10.34 -7.82
C ALA A 240 -20.79 -11.59 -7.16
N ARG A 241 -20.54 -12.78 -7.71
CA ARG A 241 -20.89 -14.06 -7.09
C ARG A 241 -19.64 -14.70 -6.49
N VAL A 242 -19.74 -15.23 -5.28
CA VAL A 242 -18.62 -15.90 -4.59
C VAL A 242 -18.15 -17.10 -5.41
N THR A 243 -16.83 -17.20 -5.64
CA THR A 243 -16.20 -18.28 -6.41
C THR A 243 -14.94 -18.83 -5.74
N ILE A 244 -14.71 -18.48 -4.48
CA ILE A 244 -13.51 -18.87 -3.75
C ILE A 244 -13.31 -20.39 -3.65
N ASN A 245 -14.36 -21.18 -3.56
CA ASN A 245 -14.28 -22.63 -3.51
C ASN A 245 -14.11 -23.23 -4.91
N SER A 246 -12.94 -23.06 -5.49
CA SER A 246 -12.59 -23.52 -6.83
C SER A 246 -11.37 -24.45 -6.84
N LYS A 247 -11.14 -25.14 -7.97
CA LYS A 247 -9.91 -25.91 -8.17
C LYS A 247 -8.68 -25.01 -8.06
N GLY A 248 -8.71 -23.82 -8.71
CA GLY A 248 -7.60 -22.86 -8.66
C GLY A 248 -7.26 -22.42 -7.24
N THR A 249 -8.27 -22.17 -6.39
CA THR A 249 -8.06 -21.86 -4.97
C THR A 249 -7.36 -22.99 -4.23
N ARG A 250 -7.84 -24.21 -4.39
CA ARG A 250 -7.22 -25.40 -3.75
C ARG A 250 -5.78 -25.62 -4.20
N ASP A 251 -5.49 -25.38 -5.47
CA ASP A 251 -4.14 -25.53 -6.02
C ASP A 251 -3.20 -24.43 -5.51
N ALA A 252 -3.67 -23.16 -5.40
CA ALA A 252 -2.92 -22.07 -4.77
C ALA A 252 -2.59 -22.36 -3.30
N LEU A 253 -3.55 -22.90 -2.55
CA LEU A 253 -3.36 -23.30 -1.15
C LEU A 253 -2.34 -24.45 -1.00
N LYS A 254 -2.39 -25.46 -1.86
CA LYS A 254 -1.39 -26.54 -1.89
C LYS A 254 0.01 -26.01 -2.20
N PHE A 255 0.09 -25.12 -3.18
CA PHE A 255 1.36 -24.49 -3.54
C PHE A 255 1.95 -23.70 -2.36
N MET A 256 1.17 -22.81 -1.74
CA MET A 256 1.66 -22.01 -0.61
C MET A 256 2.07 -22.89 0.59
N LYS A 257 1.34 -23.95 0.88
CA LYS A 257 1.74 -24.93 1.91
C LYS A 257 3.11 -25.55 1.59
N SER A 258 3.35 -25.90 0.32
CA SER A 258 4.62 -26.45 -0.12
C SER A 258 5.75 -25.41 -0.03
N LEU A 259 5.50 -24.17 -0.48
CA LEU A 259 6.46 -23.08 -0.41
C LEU A 259 6.83 -22.74 1.04
N TYR A 260 5.82 -22.63 1.92
CA TYR A 260 6.04 -22.38 3.34
C TYR A 260 6.94 -23.46 3.96
N LYS A 261 6.57 -24.73 3.82
CA LYS A 261 7.33 -25.84 4.40
C LYS A 261 8.77 -25.88 3.92
N LYS A 262 8.99 -25.66 2.63
CA LYS A 262 10.30 -25.82 1.99
C LYS A 262 11.19 -24.60 2.11
N GLY A 263 10.61 -23.38 2.07
CA GLY A 263 11.39 -22.18 1.81
C GLY A 263 11.10 -20.97 2.70
N MET A 264 10.19 -21.05 3.67
CA MET A 264 9.83 -19.92 4.53
C MET A 264 10.07 -20.25 6.00
N THR A 265 9.86 -19.28 6.89
CA THR A 265 9.93 -19.42 8.35
C THR A 265 8.56 -19.16 8.98
N ASN A 266 8.37 -19.56 10.24
CA ASN A 266 7.12 -19.37 10.97
C ASN A 266 6.81 -17.90 11.32
N GLU A 267 7.80 -17.01 11.24
CA GLU A 267 7.62 -15.57 11.48
C GLU A 267 6.54 -14.95 10.57
N VAL A 268 6.33 -15.50 9.36
CA VAL A 268 5.36 -14.99 8.38
C VAL A 268 3.91 -14.96 8.88
N PHE A 269 3.58 -15.70 9.94
CA PHE A 269 2.24 -15.69 10.56
C PHE A 269 2.05 -14.56 11.58
N ALA A 270 3.12 -13.85 11.93
CA ALA A 270 3.11 -12.74 12.88
C ALA A 270 3.59 -11.41 12.28
N TRP A 271 3.78 -11.36 10.96
CA TRP A 271 4.26 -10.17 10.28
C TRP A 271 3.27 -9.02 10.37
N THR A 272 3.83 -7.81 10.41
CA THR A 272 3.14 -6.54 10.14
C THR A 272 3.45 -6.07 8.72
N ALA A 273 2.78 -5.06 8.23
CA ALA A 273 3.02 -4.53 6.88
C ALA A 273 4.45 -3.98 6.63
N SER A 274 5.27 -3.82 7.68
CA SER A 274 6.69 -3.44 7.55
C SER A 274 7.67 -4.62 7.67
N SER A 275 7.20 -5.81 8.06
CA SER A 275 8.09 -6.94 8.39
C SER A 275 8.87 -7.46 7.19
N ASN A 276 8.25 -7.54 6.01
CA ASN A 276 8.91 -7.91 4.76
C ASN A 276 9.98 -6.88 4.36
N ASN A 277 9.71 -5.57 4.52
CA ASN A 277 10.70 -4.50 4.32
C ASN A 277 11.89 -4.69 5.27
N GLN A 278 11.64 -4.82 6.57
CA GLN A 278 12.67 -5.00 7.58
C GLN A 278 13.50 -6.26 7.34
N GLY A 279 12.85 -7.38 7.05
CA GLY A 279 13.52 -8.65 6.75
C GLY A 279 14.40 -8.57 5.51
N TYR A 280 13.93 -7.93 4.44
CA TYR A 280 14.70 -7.76 3.22
C TYR A 280 15.86 -6.77 3.40
N LEU A 281 15.62 -5.62 4.04
CA LEU A 281 16.63 -4.60 4.31
C LEU A 281 17.73 -5.10 5.27
N ALA A 282 17.39 -5.99 6.19
CA ALA A 282 18.36 -6.70 7.02
C ALA A 282 19.14 -7.82 6.27
N GLY A 283 18.88 -7.99 4.96
CA GLY A 283 19.51 -9.04 4.15
C GLY A 283 19.04 -10.45 4.45
N ARG A 284 18.04 -10.64 5.30
CA ARG A 284 17.54 -11.96 5.72
C ARG A 284 16.69 -12.66 4.67
N LEU A 285 16.05 -11.92 3.77
CA LEU A 285 15.15 -12.49 2.77
C LEU A 285 15.79 -12.51 1.38
N SER A 286 15.54 -13.58 0.63
CA SER A 286 15.96 -13.71 -0.77
C SER A 286 14.95 -13.11 -1.76
N LEU A 287 13.69 -13.11 -1.40
CA LEU A 287 12.57 -12.62 -2.20
C LEU A 287 11.47 -12.04 -1.30
N ALA A 288 10.88 -10.94 -1.75
CA ALA A 288 9.66 -10.36 -1.18
C ALA A 288 8.75 -9.84 -2.30
N LEU A 289 7.44 -9.97 -2.11
CA LEU A 289 6.43 -9.34 -2.94
C LEU A 289 5.97 -8.08 -2.21
N ASN A 290 6.22 -6.91 -2.77
CA ASN A 290 5.94 -5.62 -2.13
C ASN A 290 6.06 -4.48 -3.14
N ALA A 291 5.54 -3.32 -2.79
CA ALA A 291 5.83 -2.06 -3.47
C ALA A 291 7.33 -1.72 -3.44
N ILE A 292 7.74 -0.73 -4.23
CA ILE A 292 9.17 -0.37 -4.38
C ILE A 292 9.79 0.31 -3.16
N SER A 293 9.08 0.46 -2.05
CA SER A 293 9.64 1.01 -0.80
C SER A 293 10.89 0.25 -0.33
N ILE A 294 10.90 -1.08 -0.45
CA ILE A 294 12.05 -1.91 -0.11
C ILE A 294 13.30 -1.45 -0.88
N ILE A 295 13.24 -1.43 -2.20
CA ILE A 295 14.41 -1.09 -3.00
C ILE A 295 14.79 0.39 -2.84
N ARG A 296 13.81 1.29 -2.68
CA ARG A 296 14.10 2.71 -2.42
C ARG A 296 14.83 2.92 -1.10
N SER A 297 14.39 2.24 -0.04
CA SER A 297 15.09 2.29 1.26
C SER A 297 16.49 1.67 1.19
N ALA A 298 16.66 0.58 0.43
CA ALA A 298 17.98 -0.02 0.24
C ALA A 298 18.94 0.91 -0.53
N GLU A 299 18.44 1.67 -1.50
CA GLU A 299 19.20 2.66 -2.26
C GLU A 299 19.56 3.87 -1.41
N ASP A 300 18.58 4.43 -0.70
CA ASP A 300 18.79 5.58 0.19
C ASP A 300 19.79 5.24 1.32
N GLY A 301 19.74 4.00 1.84
CA GLY A 301 20.68 3.50 2.84
C GLY A 301 22.01 3.00 2.26
N ASN A 302 22.23 3.08 0.94
CA ASN A 302 23.42 2.56 0.27
C ASN A 302 23.74 1.09 0.63
N LEU A 303 22.73 0.26 0.82
CA LEU A 303 22.92 -1.13 1.22
C LEU A 303 23.67 -1.91 0.12
N PRO A 304 24.64 -2.76 0.47
CA PRO A 304 25.52 -3.45 -0.50
C PRO A 304 24.75 -4.23 -1.57
N PHE A 305 23.63 -4.84 -1.20
CA PHE A 305 22.82 -5.66 -2.09
C PHE A 305 21.81 -4.85 -2.95
N ALA A 306 21.67 -3.54 -2.75
CA ALA A 306 20.75 -2.71 -3.53
C ALA A 306 21.00 -2.83 -5.04
N LYS A 307 22.28 -2.85 -5.46
CA LYS A 307 22.68 -3.06 -6.85
C LYS A 307 22.39 -4.49 -7.36
N GLY A 308 22.37 -5.46 -6.47
CA GLY A 308 22.07 -6.87 -6.75
C GLY A 308 20.57 -7.18 -6.82
N THR A 309 19.75 -6.39 -6.14
CA THR A 309 18.29 -6.55 -6.14
C THR A 309 17.70 -6.24 -7.52
N ARG A 310 16.78 -7.09 -7.95
CA ARG A 310 16.02 -6.92 -9.21
C ARG A 310 14.54 -6.87 -8.94
N LEU A 311 13.85 -6.17 -9.82
CA LEU A 311 12.39 -6.09 -9.85
C LEU A 311 11.86 -6.94 -11.01
N LEU A 312 10.86 -7.75 -10.74
CA LEU A 312 10.12 -8.52 -11.74
C LEU A 312 8.61 -8.34 -11.55
N PRO A 313 7.82 -8.56 -12.60
CA PRO A 313 6.40 -8.81 -12.38
C PRO A 313 6.21 -10.01 -11.47
N ILE A 314 5.05 -10.08 -10.82
CA ILE A 314 4.70 -11.30 -10.06
C ILE A 314 5.01 -12.57 -10.87
N PRO A 315 5.54 -13.63 -10.26
CA PRO A 315 5.82 -14.87 -10.97
C PRO A 315 4.56 -15.43 -11.65
N LYS A 316 4.70 -15.96 -12.86
CA LYS A 316 3.60 -16.58 -13.58
C LYS A 316 3.15 -17.83 -12.86
N GLY A 317 1.85 -17.96 -12.59
CA GLY A 317 1.24 -19.20 -12.14
C GLY A 317 0.81 -20.10 -13.29
N PRO A 318 0.21 -21.27 -12.99
CA PRO A 318 -0.28 -22.19 -14.01
C PRO A 318 -1.36 -21.59 -14.93
N ASP A 319 -2.23 -20.72 -14.40
CA ASP A 319 -3.30 -20.09 -15.15
C ASP A 319 -2.85 -18.80 -15.81
N ARG A 320 -2.22 -17.90 -15.06
CA ARG A 320 -1.83 -16.58 -15.57
C ARG A 320 -0.71 -15.92 -14.79
N ARG A 321 -0.29 -14.74 -15.26
CA ARG A 321 0.49 -13.77 -14.50
C ARG A 321 -0.41 -12.59 -14.20
N LEU A 322 -0.77 -12.40 -12.92
CA LEU A 322 -1.61 -11.28 -12.51
C LEU A 322 -1.32 -10.92 -11.05
N GLY A 323 -0.84 -9.71 -10.83
CA GLY A 323 -0.68 -9.11 -9.51
C GLY A 323 -1.86 -8.21 -9.16
N LEU A 324 -1.76 -7.57 -8.00
CA LEU A 324 -2.71 -6.57 -7.54
C LEU A 324 -2.11 -5.17 -7.55
N GLU A 325 -2.96 -4.18 -7.40
CA GLU A 325 -2.59 -2.92 -6.78
C GLU A 325 -2.09 -3.22 -5.36
N HIS A 326 -0.83 -2.98 -5.06
CA HIS A 326 -0.29 -3.14 -3.71
C HIS A 326 -1.00 -2.21 -2.73
N VAL A 327 -1.24 -0.98 -3.17
CA VAL A 327 -2.06 0.03 -2.50
C VAL A 327 -2.94 0.68 -3.56
N MET A 328 -4.16 1.00 -3.20
CA MET A 328 -5.02 1.92 -3.93
C MET A 328 -5.21 3.17 -3.08
N GLY A 329 -4.50 4.23 -3.41
CA GLY A 329 -4.68 5.53 -2.79
C GLY A 329 -6.05 6.11 -3.14
N VAL A 330 -6.89 6.30 -2.14
CA VAL A 330 -8.26 6.77 -2.32
C VAL A 330 -8.54 7.92 -1.37
N TYR A 331 -8.91 9.06 -1.91
CA TYR A 331 -9.46 10.14 -1.09
C TYR A 331 -10.96 10.03 -0.98
N THR A 332 -11.47 10.20 0.25
CA THR A 332 -12.90 10.34 0.50
C THR A 332 -13.21 11.66 1.20
N ILE A 333 -14.37 12.21 0.90
CA ILE A 333 -14.97 13.38 1.56
C ILE A 333 -16.24 12.88 2.24
N TRP A 334 -16.33 13.08 3.55
CA TRP A 334 -17.51 12.65 4.30
C TRP A 334 -18.76 13.44 3.91
N ASN A 335 -19.91 12.78 3.88
CA ASN A 335 -21.17 13.45 3.54
C ASN A 335 -21.72 14.34 4.68
N PHE A 336 -21.18 14.20 5.89
CA PHE A 336 -21.52 15.05 7.05
C PHE A 336 -20.63 16.30 7.17
N THR A 337 -19.58 16.44 6.35
CA THR A 337 -18.78 17.67 6.23
C THR A 337 -19.63 18.79 5.62
N SER A 338 -19.44 20.04 6.05
CA SER A 338 -20.18 21.19 5.53
C SER A 338 -20.02 21.35 4.01
N LYS A 339 -20.99 21.93 3.34
CA LYS A 339 -20.94 22.16 1.88
C LYS A 339 -19.76 23.04 1.47
N ALA A 340 -19.39 24.01 2.29
CA ALA A 340 -18.21 24.86 2.07
C ALA A 340 -16.93 24.03 2.11
N GLN A 341 -16.77 23.18 3.13
CA GLN A 341 -15.62 22.29 3.26
C GLN A 341 -15.58 21.23 2.14
N GLN A 342 -16.75 20.66 1.77
CA GLN A 342 -16.82 19.73 0.63
C GLN A 342 -16.33 20.39 -0.67
N LYS A 343 -16.70 21.66 -0.92
CA LYS A 343 -16.25 22.41 -2.11
C LYS A 343 -14.74 22.63 -2.09
N LEU A 344 -14.19 23.00 -0.93
CA LEU A 344 -12.75 23.22 -0.76
C LEU A 344 -11.98 21.91 -0.94
N ALA A 345 -12.42 20.82 -0.31
CA ALA A 345 -11.84 19.50 -0.43
C ALA A 345 -11.85 18.96 -1.88
N LYS A 346 -12.96 19.13 -2.60
CA LYS A 346 -13.05 18.77 -4.03
C LYS A 346 -12.01 19.52 -4.84
N ARG A 347 -11.87 20.83 -4.62
CA ARG A 347 -10.90 21.65 -5.32
C ARG A 347 -9.47 21.20 -5.04
N PHE A 348 -9.14 20.92 -3.78
CA PHE A 348 -7.83 20.43 -3.39
C PHE A 348 -7.47 19.12 -4.13
N ILE A 349 -8.39 18.15 -4.11
CA ILE A 349 -8.19 16.85 -4.76
C ILE A 349 -8.04 17.03 -6.29
N ALA A 350 -8.89 17.84 -6.92
CA ALA A 350 -8.80 18.08 -8.35
C ALA A 350 -7.48 18.74 -8.75
N ASP A 351 -7.06 19.78 -8.02
CA ASP A 351 -5.81 20.49 -8.30
C ASP A 351 -4.56 19.61 -8.08
N LEU A 352 -4.59 18.71 -7.06
CA LEU A 352 -3.52 17.73 -6.84
C LEU A 352 -3.39 16.80 -8.04
N GLU A 353 -4.48 16.22 -8.48
CA GLU A 353 -4.49 15.22 -9.54
C GLU A 353 -4.17 15.81 -10.92
N ILE A 354 -4.68 17.00 -11.23
CA ILE A 354 -4.34 17.71 -12.49
C ILE A 354 -2.83 18.01 -12.57
N ASN A 355 -2.16 18.18 -11.43
CA ASN A 355 -0.73 18.47 -11.32
C ASN A 355 0.08 17.29 -10.77
N TYR A 356 -0.36 16.05 -11.01
CA TYR A 356 0.17 14.84 -10.38
C TYR A 356 1.64 14.52 -10.68
N GLN A 357 2.22 15.18 -11.69
CA GLN A 357 3.62 15.03 -12.07
C GLN A 357 4.59 15.18 -10.87
N ALA A 358 4.33 16.14 -9.98
CA ALA A 358 5.17 16.38 -8.80
C ALA A 358 5.01 15.26 -7.76
N ALA A 359 3.77 14.80 -7.51
CA ALA A 359 3.47 13.69 -6.60
C ALA A 359 4.18 12.40 -7.04
N PHE A 360 4.10 12.06 -8.32
CA PHE A 360 4.80 10.90 -8.91
C PHE A 360 6.31 10.98 -8.70
N LYS A 361 6.92 12.14 -8.94
CA LYS A 361 8.36 12.36 -8.78
C LYS A 361 8.80 12.29 -7.30
N HIS A 362 8.08 12.98 -6.41
CA HIS A 362 8.45 13.04 -4.99
C HIS A 362 8.17 11.73 -4.24
N SER A 363 7.22 10.91 -4.72
CA SER A 363 7.07 9.52 -4.25
C SER A 363 8.17 8.59 -4.78
N LYS A 364 9.15 9.09 -5.54
CA LYS A 364 10.19 8.30 -6.20
C LYS A 364 9.59 7.16 -7.05
N TYR A 365 8.49 7.46 -7.75
CA TYR A 365 7.72 6.53 -8.59
C TYR A 365 6.96 5.44 -7.80
N TYR A 366 6.72 5.64 -6.52
CA TYR A 366 5.90 4.74 -5.71
C TYR A 366 4.41 4.88 -6.10
N ASN A 367 3.89 6.11 -6.11
CA ASN A 367 2.49 6.43 -6.41
C ASN A 367 2.26 6.55 -7.93
N PHE A 368 1.79 5.49 -8.57
CA PHE A 368 1.40 5.55 -9.99
C PHE A 368 0.07 6.30 -10.16
N PRO A 369 -0.06 7.19 -11.15
CA PRO A 369 -1.26 7.99 -11.34
C PRO A 369 -2.46 7.12 -11.67
N ALA A 370 -3.58 7.31 -10.97
CA ALA A 370 -4.83 6.66 -11.33
C ALA A 370 -5.40 7.21 -12.65
N PHE A 371 -4.99 8.42 -13.04
CA PHE A 371 -5.24 9.04 -14.35
C PHE A 371 -3.93 9.02 -15.16
N PRO A 372 -3.72 8.05 -16.04
CA PRO A 372 -2.40 7.80 -16.65
C PRO A 372 -1.80 9.00 -17.39
N HIS A 373 -2.62 9.91 -17.90
CA HIS A 373 -2.17 11.10 -18.62
C HIS A 373 -1.86 12.30 -17.71
N ALA A 374 -2.12 12.21 -16.40
CA ALA A 374 -1.73 13.25 -15.43
C ALA A 374 -0.21 13.32 -15.23
N VAL A 375 0.52 12.29 -15.65
CA VAL A 375 1.99 12.26 -15.63
C VAL A 375 2.52 12.10 -17.05
N HIS A 376 3.21 13.13 -17.55
CA HIS A 376 3.83 13.10 -18.86
C HIS A 376 5.14 12.30 -18.85
N ASN A 377 5.38 11.53 -19.91
CA ASN A 377 6.65 10.82 -20.13
C ASN A 377 7.11 9.94 -18.95
N TYR A 378 6.17 9.42 -18.13
CA TYR A 378 6.52 8.63 -16.94
C TYR A 378 7.43 7.42 -17.28
N ARG A 379 7.28 6.81 -18.45
CA ARG A 379 8.15 5.71 -18.91
C ARG A 379 9.59 6.16 -19.10
N GLN A 380 9.79 7.35 -19.65
CA GLN A 380 11.12 7.93 -19.80
C GLN A 380 11.73 8.22 -18.42
N GLN A 381 10.95 8.76 -17.51
CA GLN A 381 11.38 9.03 -16.13
C GLN A 381 11.81 7.74 -15.40
N LEU A 382 11.01 6.67 -15.49
CA LEU A 382 11.38 5.36 -14.94
C LEU A 382 12.67 4.80 -15.53
N GLY A 383 12.93 5.08 -16.82
CA GLY A 383 14.15 4.67 -17.51
C GLY A 383 15.37 5.49 -17.19
N ALA A 384 15.18 6.74 -16.78
CA ALA A 384 16.23 7.70 -16.47
C ALA A 384 16.66 7.68 -14.98
N ASP A 385 16.03 6.84 -14.14
CA ASP A 385 16.41 6.70 -12.73
C ASP A 385 17.91 6.37 -12.60
N PRO A 386 18.65 7.11 -11.77
CA PRO A 386 20.12 6.99 -11.70
C PRO A 386 20.61 5.73 -11.00
N HIS A 387 19.77 5.06 -10.23
CA HIS A 387 20.18 3.89 -9.42
C HIS A 387 20.45 2.65 -10.28
N LEU A 388 21.50 1.93 -9.91
CA LEU A 388 21.92 0.74 -10.63
C LEU A 388 21.06 -0.49 -10.30
N PRO A 389 20.89 -1.41 -11.27
CA PRO A 389 21.26 -1.25 -12.69
C PRO A 389 20.34 -0.21 -13.37
N LYS A 390 20.91 0.55 -14.27
CA LYS A 390 20.17 1.57 -15.02
C LYS A 390 18.91 0.99 -15.66
N GLY A 391 17.82 1.72 -15.57
CA GLY A 391 16.53 1.34 -16.17
C GLY A 391 15.78 0.22 -15.44
N LYS A 392 16.18 -0.19 -14.23
CA LYS A 392 15.50 -1.24 -13.46
C LYS A 392 14.03 -0.92 -13.17
N TYR A 393 13.67 0.36 -13.05
CA TYR A 393 12.30 0.80 -12.79
C TYR A 393 11.40 0.78 -14.04
N ARG A 394 11.94 0.60 -15.27
CA ARG A 394 11.13 0.47 -16.49
C ARG A 394 10.08 -0.64 -16.39
N ILE A 395 10.40 -1.69 -15.65
CA ILE A 395 9.50 -2.83 -15.46
C ILE A 395 8.17 -2.43 -14.81
N LEU A 396 8.15 -1.37 -13.99
CA LEU A 396 6.95 -0.88 -13.31
C LEU A 396 5.86 -0.45 -14.31
N ASP A 397 6.23 0.14 -15.47
CA ASP A 397 5.27 0.44 -16.52
C ASP A 397 4.55 -0.83 -17.02
N THR A 398 5.31 -1.89 -17.23
CA THR A 398 4.76 -3.18 -17.67
C THR A 398 3.86 -3.79 -16.59
N ILE A 399 4.29 -3.75 -15.34
CA ILE A 399 3.51 -4.26 -14.20
C ILE A 399 2.20 -3.48 -14.09
N ALA A 400 2.28 -2.14 -14.03
CA ALA A 400 1.12 -1.27 -13.89
C ALA A 400 0.06 -1.48 -14.98
N ARG A 401 0.49 -1.62 -16.24
CA ARG A 401 -0.44 -1.72 -17.37
C ARG A 401 -0.95 -3.13 -17.68
N LYS A 402 -0.10 -4.14 -17.47
CA LYS A 402 -0.41 -5.51 -17.91
C LYS A 402 -0.73 -6.47 -16.79
N TYR A 403 -0.15 -6.26 -15.62
CA TYR A 403 -0.15 -7.24 -14.55
C TYR A 403 -0.70 -6.71 -13.22
N THR A 404 -1.41 -5.57 -13.25
CA THR A 404 -2.07 -5.02 -12.05
C THR A 404 -3.58 -5.09 -12.19
N ALA A 405 -4.24 -5.70 -11.23
CA ALA A 405 -5.69 -5.78 -11.10
C ALA A 405 -6.16 -5.16 -9.77
N ASN A 406 -7.44 -4.80 -9.71
CA ASN A 406 -8.09 -4.39 -8.46
C ASN A 406 -8.38 -5.58 -7.55
N ILE A 407 -8.52 -5.35 -6.24
CA ILE A 407 -8.77 -6.42 -5.25
C ILE A 407 -10.04 -7.24 -5.50
N GLY A 408 -11.01 -6.69 -6.21
CA GLY A 408 -12.26 -7.38 -6.59
C GLY A 408 -12.23 -8.09 -7.94
N PHE A 409 -11.07 -8.18 -8.60
CA PHE A 409 -10.95 -8.81 -9.93
C PHE A 409 -11.53 -10.24 -9.96
N PRO A 410 -12.25 -10.64 -11.04
CA PRO A 410 -12.53 -9.91 -12.30
C PRO A 410 -13.65 -8.85 -12.22
N GLY A 411 -14.38 -8.77 -11.10
CA GLY A 411 -15.40 -7.76 -10.83
C GLY A 411 -14.82 -6.44 -10.34
N TYR A 412 -15.70 -5.61 -9.80
CA TYR A 412 -15.35 -4.35 -9.13
C TYR A 412 -15.01 -4.61 -7.66
N SER A 413 -14.24 -3.72 -7.05
CA SER A 413 -14.01 -3.71 -5.60
C SER A 413 -15.27 -3.16 -4.91
N ASN A 414 -16.21 -4.07 -4.63
CA ASN A 414 -17.50 -3.77 -4.01
C ASN A 414 -17.45 -3.89 -2.48
N ALA A 415 -18.53 -3.54 -1.81
CA ALA A 415 -18.60 -3.53 -0.35
C ALA A 415 -18.41 -4.92 0.31
N ALA A 416 -18.72 -6.01 -0.37
CA ALA A 416 -18.43 -7.35 0.14
C ALA A 416 -16.93 -7.68 0.05
N ILE A 417 -16.28 -7.27 -1.04
CA ILE A 417 -14.83 -7.40 -1.20
C ILE A 417 -14.09 -6.55 -0.16
N ASP A 418 -14.54 -5.31 0.07
CA ASP A 418 -13.99 -4.44 1.10
C ASP A 418 -14.07 -5.07 2.50
N GLU A 419 -15.21 -5.65 2.87
CA GLU A 419 -15.36 -6.34 4.16
C GLU A 419 -14.46 -7.58 4.27
N ILE A 420 -14.39 -8.42 3.23
CA ILE A 420 -13.50 -9.60 3.19
C ILE A 420 -12.03 -9.19 3.30
N PHE A 421 -11.65 -8.11 2.62
CA PHE A 421 -10.30 -7.56 2.66
C PHE A 421 -9.93 -7.07 4.07
N ASN A 422 -10.79 -6.27 4.70
CA ASN A 422 -10.55 -5.69 6.03
C ASN A 422 -10.72 -6.69 7.19
N THR A 423 -11.27 -7.88 6.94
CA THR A 423 -11.34 -8.98 7.91
C THR A 423 -10.26 -10.05 7.70
N PHE A 424 -9.40 -9.86 6.70
CA PHE A 424 -8.26 -10.72 6.39
C PHE A 424 -8.61 -12.19 6.14
N LEU A 425 -9.79 -12.46 5.56
CA LEU A 425 -10.24 -13.83 5.32
C LEU A 425 -9.31 -14.63 4.41
N ILE A 426 -8.64 -13.96 3.46
CA ILE A 426 -7.70 -14.64 2.54
C ILE A 426 -6.41 -15.02 3.26
N PRO A 427 -5.69 -14.14 3.96
CA PRO A 427 -4.54 -14.55 4.76
C PRO A 427 -4.83 -15.67 5.75
N GLN A 428 -5.96 -15.59 6.45
CA GLN A 428 -6.39 -16.65 7.38
C GLN A 428 -6.55 -17.99 6.69
N MET A 429 -7.26 -18.05 5.55
CA MET A 429 -7.45 -19.26 4.76
C MET A 429 -6.10 -19.90 4.35
N PHE A 430 -5.14 -19.09 3.92
CA PHE A 430 -3.80 -19.57 3.56
C PHE A 430 -3.01 -20.04 4.79
N ALA A 431 -3.06 -19.30 5.89
CA ALA A 431 -2.36 -19.64 7.13
C ALA A 431 -2.84 -20.98 7.71
N GLU A 432 -4.15 -21.23 7.76
CA GLU A 432 -4.73 -22.50 8.24
C GLU A 432 -4.22 -23.71 7.45
N VAL A 433 -4.10 -23.58 6.13
CA VAL A 433 -3.57 -24.65 5.28
C VAL A 433 -2.07 -24.80 5.40
N ALA A 434 -1.32 -23.68 5.44
CA ALA A 434 0.13 -23.71 5.56
C ALA A 434 0.58 -24.36 6.88
N GLN A 435 -0.09 -24.03 7.98
CA GLN A 435 0.14 -24.61 9.31
C GLN A 435 -0.37 -26.06 9.43
N GLY A 436 -1.13 -26.57 8.46
CA GLY A 436 -1.65 -27.94 8.47
C GLY A 436 -2.91 -28.14 9.31
N LYS A 437 -3.55 -27.06 9.77
CA LYS A 437 -4.80 -27.10 10.55
C LYS A 437 -6.00 -27.51 9.70
N MET A 438 -5.99 -27.17 8.40
CA MET A 438 -7.01 -27.56 7.44
C MET A 438 -6.39 -28.14 6.17
N THR A 439 -7.15 -28.98 5.49
CA THR A 439 -6.87 -29.32 4.09
C THR A 439 -7.26 -28.16 3.16
N PRO A 440 -6.68 -28.05 1.96
CA PRO A 440 -7.07 -27.04 0.98
C PRO A 440 -8.57 -27.04 0.64
N ALA A 441 -9.19 -28.21 0.64
CA ALA A 441 -10.62 -28.33 0.35
C ALA A 441 -11.51 -27.85 1.51
N GLU A 442 -11.13 -28.13 2.75
CA GLU A 442 -11.82 -27.64 3.94
C GLU A 442 -11.70 -26.13 4.06
N ALA A 443 -10.49 -25.58 3.92
CA ALA A 443 -10.26 -24.15 3.99
C ALA A 443 -11.04 -23.37 2.91
N ALA A 444 -11.07 -23.86 1.67
CA ALA A 444 -11.84 -23.23 0.60
C ALA A 444 -13.35 -23.26 0.86
N ARG A 445 -13.89 -24.37 1.41
CA ARG A 445 -15.31 -24.48 1.82
C ARG A 445 -15.63 -23.56 3.00
N ALA A 446 -14.75 -23.50 4.00
CA ALA A 446 -14.93 -22.63 5.16
C ALA A 446 -14.95 -21.15 4.75
N ALA A 447 -14.00 -20.74 3.89
CA ALA A 447 -13.96 -19.38 3.34
C ALA A 447 -15.23 -19.05 2.53
N GLU A 448 -15.72 -19.97 1.69
CA GLU A 448 -16.98 -19.80 0.97
C GLU A 448 -18.16 -19.61 1.94
N GLY A 449 -18.22 -20.43 2.99
CA GLY A 449 -19.25 -20.35 4.03
C GLY A 449 -19.26 -18.99 4.74
N GLN A 450 -18.09 -18.41 5.01
CA GLN A 450 -17.96 -17.07 5.61
C GLN A 450 -18.28 -15.94 4.62
N MET A 451 -17.90 -16.08 3.35
CA MET A 451 -18.10 -15.03 2.33
C MET A 451 -19.52 -14.92 1.84
N LYS A 452 -20.26 -16.03 1.70
CA LYS A 452 -21.67 -16.03 1.24
C LYS A 452 -22.59 -15.12 2.06
N PRO A 453 -22.59 -15.14 3.41
CA PRO A 453 -23.37 -14.22 4.23
C PRO A 453 -22.97 -12.75 4.03
N ILE A 454 -21.67 -12.46 3.87
CA ILE A 454 -21.18 -11.11 3.59
C ILE A 454 -21.77 -10.60 2.27
N PHE A 455 -21.68 -11.38 1.21
CA PHE A 455 -22.26 -11.02 -0.08
C PHE A 455 -23.80 -10.88 -0.02
N ALA A 456 -24.48 -11.75 0.71
CA ALA A 456 -25.94 -11.67 0.91
C ALA A 456 -26.34 -10.39 1.64
N LYS A 457 -25.62 -10.03 2.71
CA LYS A 457 -25.80 -8.78 3.45
C LYS A 457 -25.73 -7.54 2.52
N TRP A 458 -24.68 -7.45 1.72
CA TRP A 458 -24.46 -6.29 0.85
C TRP A 458 -25.41 -6.26 -0.36
N ARG A 459 -25.91 -7.44 -0.84
CA ARG A 459 -27.04 -7.48 -1.81
C ARG A 459 -28.32 -6.95 -1.21
N LYS A 460 -28.68 -7.37 0.02
CA LYS A 460 -29.86 -6.85 0.73
C LYS A 460 -29.80 -5.32 0.86
N ARG A 461 -28.61 -4.77 1.06
CA ARG A 461 -28.36 -3.33 1.10
C ARG A 461 -28.28 -2.66 -0.30
N LYS A 462 -28.46 -3.40 -1.38
CA LYS A 462 -28.40 -2.94 -2.79
C LYS A 462 -27.04 -2.30 -3.15
N LYS A 463 -25.94 -2.78 -2.55
CA LYS A 463 -24.59 -2.29 -2.83
C LYS A 463 -23.82 -3.16 -3.83
N ILE A 464 -24.31 -4.36 -4.12
CA ILE A 464 -23.76 -5.31 -5.10
C ILE A 464 -24.87 -6.02 -5.85
#